data_467189800d95ba80e268cbe29ed1ea41
#
_entry.id   467189800d95ba80e268cbe29ed1ea41
#
_cell.length_a   1.000
_cell.length_b   1.000
_cell.length_c   1.000
_cell.angle_alpha   90.00
_cell.angle_beta   90.00
_cell.angle_gamma   90.00
#
_symmetry.space_group_name_H-M   'P 1'
#
loop_
_entity.id
_entity.type
_entity.pdbx_description
1 polymer ?
#
loop_
_entity_poly.entity_id
_entity_poly.type
_entity_poly.pdbx_seq_one_letter_code
_entity_poly.pdbx_strand_id
1 'polypeptide(L)'
;MDIDTLLKEAKQAGKTALNENESKQLLKAFGIPVVSETVVFNKDDAVSASREIGFPVVLKGLGSTFLHKTEQGMVHLNITDSQAAAEAAASIAEVAGDRLEGFLVQPHIKGNREFVAGIFNDQQFGPVIMFGLGGTFTEALADVTFRLAPINETDAVEMLDEIRAKALLANFRGQSAADRKLLVRTLMGLSRIAVEHPDIAEIDINPLLITSDGSVCAVDALAVFGNGASAKDVIPPVDPALLGYFFHPKPIAFVGASAQIGKWGHILPINTISGGFKGEIFLVNPKGGTIAGHKVYRSVAEIPGRVDLAVMTIPAKGVINLIPQFK
;
A
#
# COMPACT_ATOMS: atom_id res chain seq x y z
N MET A 1 -5.61 12.88 -22.61
CA MET A 1 -5.23 11.49 -22.96
C MET A 1 -6.00 10.60 -22.03
N ASP A 2 -6.52 9.48 -22.51
CA ASP A 2 -7.12 8.44 -21.67
C ASP A 2 -6.00 7.73 -20.92
N ILE A 3 -6.23 7.44 -19.63
CA ILE A 3 -5.20 6.84 -18.76
C ILE A 3 -4.79 5.45 -19.22
N ASP A 4 -5.73 4.66 -19.70
CA ASP A 4 -5.43 3.33 -20.23
C ASP A 4 -4.49 3.40 -21.44
N THR A 5 -4.67 4.40 -22.28
CA THR A 5 -3.77 4.66 -23.41
C THR A 5 -2.38 5.05 -22.94
N LEU A 6 -2.27 5.97 -21.97
CA LEU A 6 -0.99 6.39 -21.39
C LEU A 6 -0.21 5.20 -20.80
N LEU A 7 -0.88 4.40 -19.97
CA LEU A 7 -0.26 3.23 -19.35
C LEU A 7 0.18 2.19 -20.38
N LYS A 8 -0.64 1.96 -21.40
CA LYS A 8 -0.32 1.03 -22.49
C LYS A 8 0.90 1.49 -23.29
N GLU A 9 0.95 2.77 -23.66
CA GLU A 9 2.09 3.35 -24.40
C GLU A 9 3.38 3.29 -23.57
N ALA A 10 3.32 3.64 -22.29
CA ALA A 10 4.48 3.54 -21.40
C ALA A 10 5.04 2.11 -21.30
N LYS A 11 4.16 1.11 -21.17
CA LYS A 11 4.56 -0.30 -21.16
C LYS A 11 5.12 -0.77 -22.50
N GLN A 12 4.52 -0.37 -23.61
CA GLN A 12 5.03 -0.71 -24.96
C GLN A 12 6.40 -0.10 -25.20
N ALA A 13 6.67 1.08 -24.62
CA ALA A 13 8.00 1.71 -24.65
C ALA A 13 9.00 1.05 -23.68
N GLY A 14 8.61 0.02 -22.94
CA GLY A 14 9.47 -0.68 -21.98
C GLY A 14 9.80 0.11 -20.71
N LYS A 15 9.02 1.14 -20.39
CA LYS A 15 9.23 1.93 -19.17
C LYS A 15 8.97 1.07 -17.92
N THR A 16 9.85 1.20 -16.94
CA THR A 16 9.69 0.60 -15.60
C THR A 16 8.95 1.52 -14.63
N ALA A 17 8.85 2.81 -14.95
CA ALA A 17 8.12 3.81 -14.20
C ALA A 17 7.56 4.88 -15.15
N LEU A 18 6.50 5.54 -14.74
CA LEU A 18 6.02 6.76 -15.37
C LEU A 18 6.96 7.92 -14.99
N ASN A 19 7.16 8.88 -15.90
CA ASN A 19 7.80 10.13 -15.50
C ASN A 19 6.84 10.95 -14.60
N GLU A 20 7.34 12.04 -13.99
CA GLU A 20 6.57 12.83 -13.03
C GLU A 20 5.26 13.38 -13.61
N ASN A 21 5.30 13.90 -14.85
CA ASN A 21 4.11 14.43 -15.50
C ASN A 21 3.07 13.31 -15.76
N GLU A 22 3.52 12.17 -16.30
CA GLU A 22 2.67 11.00 -16.52
C GLU A 22 2.06 10.48 -15.21
N SER A 23 2.84 10.43 -14.13
CA SER A 23 2.38 10.04 -12.79
C SER A 23 1.29 10.99 -12.27
N LYS A 24 1.49 12.32 -12.42
CA LYS A 24 0.49 13.32 -12.04
C LYS A 24 -0.79 13.25 -12.90
N GLN A 25 -0.66 12.94 -14.20
CA GLN A 25 -1.84 12.72 -15.04
C GLN A 25 -2.66 11.53 -14.55
N LEU A 26 -2.00 10.43 -14.16
CA LEU A 26 -2.66 9.28 -13.52
C LEU A 26 -3.39 9.71 -12.25
N LEU A 27 -2.70 10.39 -11.33
CA LEU A 27 -3.30 10.86 -10.08
C LEU A 27 -4.52 11.75 -10.32
N LYS A 28 -4.42 12.70 -11.26
CA LYS A 28 -5.50 13.62 -11.62
C LYS A 28 -6.74 12.91 -12.15
N ALA A 29 -6.56 11.86 -12.95
CA ALA A 29 -7.68 11.08 -13.50
C ALA A 29 -8.47 10.37 -12.40
N PHE A 30 -7.83 10.03 -11.28
CA PHE A 30 -8.47 9.45 -10.10
C PHE A 30 -8.91 10.48 -9.05
N GLY A 31 -8.91 11.76 -9.42
CA GLY A 31 -9.43 12.85 -8.59
C GLY A 31 -8.50 13.32 -7.49
N ILE A 32 -7.23 12.95 -7.55
CA ILE A 32 -6.19 13.40 -6.62
C ILE A 32 -5.72 14.78 -7.07
N PRO A 33 -5.70 15.80 -6.19
CA PRO A 33 -5.26 17.13 -6.55
C PRO A 33 -3.75 17.18 -6.78
N VAL A 34 -3.36 17.66 -7.95
CA VAL A 34 -1.95 17.81 -8.36
C VAL A 34 -1.67 19.27 -8.71
N VAL A 35 -0.41 19.70 -8.53
CA VAL A 35 0.03 21.01 -8.99
C VAL A 35 -0.13 21.14 -10.51
N SER A 36 -0.54 22.31 -10.98
CA SER A 36 -0.52 22.63 -12.41
C SER A 36 0.92 22.73 -12.89
N GLU A 37 1.18 22.19 -14.09
CA GLU A 37 2.53 22.20 -14.63
C GLU A 37 2.51 22.28 -16.16
N THR A 38 3.62 22.72 -16.72
CA THR A 38 3.86 22.80 -18.16
C THR A 38 5.12 21.99 -18.49
N VAL A 39 5.00 21.08 -19.45
CA VAL A 39 6.13 20.32 -19.97
C VAL A 39 6.64 21.01 -21.23
N VAL A 40 7.94 21.23 -21.30
CA VAL A 40 8.64 21.84 -22.43
C VAL A 40 9.91 21.06 -22.77
N PHE A 41 10.40 21.19 -24.01
CA PHE A 41 11.46 20.30 -24.50
C PHE A 41 12.80 21.00 -24.74
N ASN A 42 12.87 22.30 -24.55
CA ASN A 42 14.11 23.07 -24.67
C ASN A 42 14.20 24.16 -23.59
N LYS A 43 15.40 24.75 -23.43
CA LYS A 43 15.70 25.72 -22.38
C LYS A 43 14.95 27.05 -22.57
N ASP A 44 14.79 27.50 -23.80
CA ASP A 44 14.13 28.78 -24.09
C ASP A 44 12.63 28.69 -23.78
N ASP A 45 12.01 27.57 -24.11
CA ASP A 45 10.62 27.31 -23.75
C ASP A 45 10.44 27.17 -22.23
N ALA A 46 11.45 26.64 -21.50
CA ALA A 46 11.39 26.58 -20.05
C ALA A 46 11.38 27.99 -19.41
N VAL A 47 12.17 28.90 -19.94
CA VAL A 47 12.16 30.32 -19.52
C VAL A 47 10.83 30.99 -19.87
N SER A 48 10.30 30.71 -21.06
CA SER A 48 9.01 31.28 -21.50
C SER A 48 7.85 30.77 -20.66
N ALA A 49 7.78 29.45 -20.41
CA ALA A 49 6.77 28.85 -19.53
C ALA A 49 6.87 29.40 -18.09
N SER A 50 8.09 29.65 -17.60
CA SER A 50 8.28 30.24 -16.26
C SER A 50 7.69 31.66 -16.16
N ARG A 51 7.77 32.45 -17.22
CA ARG A 51 7.13 33.78 -17.30
C ARG A 51 5.61 33.70 -17.36
N GLU A 52 5.09 32.75 -18.14
CA GLU A 52 3.65 32.57 -18.30
C GLU A 52 2.99 32.08 -17.01
N ILE A 53 3.62 31.17 -16.28
CA ILE A 53 3.16 30.68 -14.96
C ILE A 53 3.24 31.78 -13.91
N GLY A 54 4.26 32.64 -14.00
CA GLY A 54 4.54 33.69 -13.03
C GLY A 54 5.45 33.23 -11.88
N PHE A 55 6.47 34.03 -11.61
CA PHE A 55 7.46 33.76 -10.54
C PHE A 55 6.87 33.91 -9.13
N PRO A 56 7.33 33.12 -8.14
CA PRO A 56 8.38 32.12 -8.24
C PRO A 56 7.88 30.79 -8.79
N VAL A 57 8.77 30.10 -9.51
CA VAL A 57 8.49 28.76 -10.09
C VAL A 57 9.50 27.72 -9.58
N VAL A 58 9.18 26.46 -9.87
CA VAL A 58 10.07 25.31 -9.75
C VAL A 58 10.33 24.78 -11.14
N LEU A 59 11.59 24.49 -11.45
CA LEU A 59 12.02 23.85 -12.66
C LEU A 59 12.62 22.48 -12.33
N LYS A 60 12.15 21.44 -13.01
CA LYS A 60 12.61 20.07 -12.81
C LYS A 60 13.01 19.45 -14.16
N GLY A 61 14.03 18.59 -14.14
CA GLY A 61 14.33 17.72 -15.26
C GLY A 61 13.28 16.62 -15.38
N LEU A 62 12.82 16.39 -16.62
CA LEU A 62 11.90 15.32 -16.95
C LEU A 62 12.66 14.16 -17.59
N GLY A 63 12.41 12.95 -17.13
CA GLY A 63 12.97 11.71 -17.66
C GLY A 63 12.49 10.52 -16.85
N SER A 64 12.19 9.43 -17.52
CA SER A 64 11.68 8.18 -16.93
C SER A 64 12.70 7.43 -16.05
N THR A 65 13.98 7.79 -16.18
CA THR A 65 15.09 7.19 -15.41
C THR A 65 15.47 7.98 -14.17
N PHE A 66 14.86 9.13 -13.91
CA PHE A 66 15.21 9.99 -12.78
C PHE A 66 14.41 9.61 -11.53
N LEU A 67 14.99 8.71 -10.75
CA LEU A 67 14.47 8.30 -9.45
C LEU A 67 14.97 9.21 -8.37
N HIS A 68 15.00 9.92 -7.65
CA HIS A 68 15.67 10.80 -6.65
C HIS A 68 16.24 12.07 -7.28
N LYS A 69 15.40 12.81 -7.98
CA LYS A 69 15.77 14.02 -8.74
C LYS A 69 16.45 15.11 -7.92
N THR A 70 16.01 15.28 -6.67
CA THR A 70 16.53 16.34 -5.77
C THR A 70 17.99 16.09 -5.42
N GLU A 71 18.38 14.85 -5.13
CA GLU A 71 19.76 14.49 -4.80
C GLU A 71 20.69 14.59 -6.01
N GLN A 72 20.14 14.49 -7.21
CA GLN A 72 20.88 14.57 -8.47
C GLN A 72 20.98 16.01 -9.03
N GLY A 73 20.51 17.03 -8.32
CA GLY A 73 20.56 18.41 -8.81
C GLY A 73 19.58 18.69 -9.97
N MET A 74 18.55 17.85 -10.11
CA MET A 74 17.56 17.94 -11.20
C MET A 74 16.33 18.79 -10.82
N VAL A 75 16.33 19.41 -9.64
CA VAL A 75 15.22 20.21 -9.12
C VAL A 75 15.75 21.54 -8.63
N HIS A 76 15.28 22.64 -9.22
CA HIS A 76 15.56 23.99 -8.78
C HIS A 76 14.29 24.64 -8.24
N LEU A 77 14.31 25.00 -6.97
CA LEU A 77 13.20 25.58 -6.24
C LEU A 77 13.32 27.12 -6.18
N ASN A 78 12.19 27.78 -6.00
CA ASN A 78 12.12 29.23 -5.75
C ASN A 78 12.85 30.07 -6.80
N ILE A 79 12.68 29.75 -8.07
CA ILE A 79 13.21 30.53 -9.18
C ILE A 79 12.39 31.82 -9.29
N THR A 80 13.03 32.99 -9.17
CA THR A 80 12.36 34.29 -8.99
C THR A 80 12.34 35.16 -10.24
N ASP A 81 13.14 34.83 -11.25
CA ASP A 81 13.24 35.58 -12.51
C ASP A 81 13.70 34.72 -13.68
N SER A 82 13.69 35.31 -14.86
CA SER A 82 14.01 34.65 -16.12
C SER A 82 15.49 34.25 -16.24
N GLN A 83 16.40 34.98 -15.61
CA GLN A 83 17.82 34.66 -15.63
C GLN A 83 18.07 33.42 -14.79
N ALA A 84 17.54 33.39 -13.58
CA ALA A 84 17.60 32.20 -12.71
C ALA A 84 16.93 30.96 -13.39
N ALA A 85 15.85 31.16 -14.15
CA ALA A 85 15.23 30.08 -14.90
C ALA A 85 16.16 29.54 -16.02
N ALA A 86 16.86 30.41 -16.73
CA ALA A 86 17.81 30.02 -17.77
C ALA A 86 19.01 29.28 -17.17
N GLU A 87 19.55 29.76 -16.04
CA GLU A 87 20.66 29.11 -15.34
C GLU A 87 20.25 27.72 -14.82
N ALA A 88 19.07 27.60 -14.22
CA ALA A 88 18.52 26.34 -13.77
C ALA A 88 18.32 25.34 -14.92
N ALA A 89 17.75 25.80 -16.05
CA ALA A 89 17.59 24.95 -17.22
C ALA A 89 18.92 24.47 -17.83
N ALA A 90 19.94 25.33 -17.80
CA ALA A 90 21.28 24.99 -18.25
C ALA A 90 21.92 23.93 -17.32
N SER A 91 21.83 24.13 -16.00
CA SER A 91 22.34 23.21 -15.00
C SER A 91 21.70 21.84 -15.10
N ILE A 92 20.37 21.78 -15.21
CA ILE A 92 19.63 20.51 -15.38
C ILE A 92 20.08 19.80 -16.65
N ALA A 93 20.21 20.52 -17.78
CA ALA A 93 20.62 19.91 -19.04
C ALA A 93 22.04 19.35 -19.00
N GLU A 94 22.96 20.03 -18.29
CA GLU A 94 24.34 19.55 -18.10
C GLU A 94 24.38 18.27 -17.26
N VAL A 95 23.65 18.22 -16.15
CA VAL A 95 23.61 17.05 -15.24
C VAL A 95 22.89 15.86 -15.90
N ALA A 96 21.79 16.11 -16.59
CA ALA A 96 20.98 15.06 -17.18
C ALA A 96 21.62 14.44 -18.44
N GLY A 97 22.30 15.26 -19.25
CA GLY A 97 22.84 14.85 -20.55
C GLY A 97 21.76 14.23 -21.44
N ASP A 98 22.09 13.13 -22.12
CA ASP A 98 21.21 12.43 -23.06
C ASP A 98 19.98 11.78 -22.40
N ARG A 99 19.89 11.75 -21.08
CA ARG A 99 18.75 11.21 -20.34
C ARG A 99 17.61 12.21 -20.17
N LEU A 100 17.82 13.48 -20.55
CA LEU A 100 16.82 14.52 -20.44
C LEU A 100 15.74 14.36 -21.50
N GLU A 101 14.52 14.06 -21.09
CA GLU A 101 13.34 14.01 -21.98
C GLU A 101 12.69 15.39 -22.16
N GLY A 102 12.93 16.32 -21.24
CA GLY A 102 12.38 17.68 -21.24
C GLY A 102 12.50 18.36 -19.89
N PHE A 103 11.77 19.45 -19.72
CA PHE A 103 11.68 20.19 -18.47
C PHE A 103 10.23 20.29 -18.02
N LEU A 104 10.03 20.24 -16.72
CA LEU A 104 8.76 20.46 -16.07
C LEU A 104 8.81 21.76 -15.29
N VAL A 105 7.93 22.68 -15.62
CA VAL A 105 7.81 24.00 -14.99
C VAL A 105 6.49 24.03 -14.23
N GLN A 106 6.54 24.38 -12.94
CA GLN A 106 5.37 24.48 -12.10
C GLN A 106 5.48 25.68 -11.14
N PRO A 107 4.36 26.26 -10.65
CA PRO A 107 4.42 27.29 -9.63
C PRO A 107 5.09 26.78 -8.37
N HIS A 108 5.84 27.63 -7.68
CA HIS A 108 6.40 27.29 -6.37
C HIS A 108 5.32 27.38 -5.31
N ILE A 109 4.75 26.23 -4.95
CA ILE A 109 3.73 26.13 -3.91
C ILE A 109 4.38 26.33 -2.55
N LYS A 110 3.97 27.40 -1.84
CA LYS A 110 4.42 27.66 -0.48
C LYS A 110 3.62 26.83 0.51
N GLY A 111 4.28 25.93 1.20
CA GLY A 111 3.71 25.11 2.27
C GLY A 111 4.80 24.59 3.17
N ASN A 112 4.48 24.39 4.44
CA ASN A 112 5.40 23.82 5.43
C ASN A 112 4.78 22.61 6.14
N ARG A 113 3.59 22.17 5.70
CA ARG A 113 2.92 20.97 6.17
C ARG A 113 2.99 19.95 5.06
N GLU A 114 4.03 19.12 5.15
CA GLU A 114 4.34 18.09 4.18
C GLU A 114 3.86 16.74 4.68
N PHE A 115 3.11 16.06 3.86
CA PHE A 115 2.68 14.69 4.09
C PHE A 115 3.15 13.81 2.95
N VAL A 116 3.08 12.51 3.16
CA VAL A 116 3.31 11.49 2.15
C VAL A 116 2.05 10.64 2.00
N ALA A 117 1.75 10.23 0.80
CA ALA A 117 0.68 9.28 0.52
C ALA A 117 1.11 8.38 -0.64
N GLY A 118 0.73 7.12 -0.60
CA GLY A 118 1.16 6.22 -1.65
C GLY A 118 0.50 4.85 -1.62
N ILE A 119 0.98 4.03 -2.55
CA ILE A 119 0.63 2.61 -2.68
C ILE A 119 1.93 1.84 -2.74
N PHE A 120 1.98 0.70 -2.09
CA PHE A 120 2.99 -0.32 -2.36
C PHE A 120 2.35 -1.71 -2.30
N ASN A 121 2.93 -2.65 -3.03
CA ASN A 121 2.45 -4.03 -3.05
C ASN A 121 3.20 -4.87 -2.02
N ASP A 122 2.50 -5.30 -0.97
CA ASP A 122 2.98 -6.31 -0.05
C ASP A 122 2.86 -7.70 -0.69
N GLN A 123 3.90 -8.52 -0.57
CA GLN A 123 3.94 -9.84 -1.21
C GLN A 123 2.90 -10.81 -0.64
N GLN A 124 2.50 -10.63 0.60
CA GLN A 124 1.55 -11.50 1.30
C GLN A 124 0.13 -10.95 1.24
N PHE A 125 -0.03 -9.64 1.46
CA PHE A 125 -1.34 -9.01 1.65
C PHE A 125 -1.86 -8.29 0.40
N GLY A 126 -1.02 -8.04 -0.59
CA GLY A 126 -1.38 -7.30 -1.79
C GLY A 126 -1.22 -5.79 -1.64
N PRO A 127 -2.00 -4.97 -2.35
CA PRO A 127 -1.80 -3.52 -2.36
C PRO A 127 -2.17 -2.87 -1.03
N VAL A 128 -1.27 -2.01 -0.55
CA VAL A 128 -1.37 -1.28 0.71
C VAL A 128 -1.39 0.22 0.43
N ILE A 129 -2.34 0.93 1.00
CA ILE A 129 -2.43 2.38 0.99
C ILE A 129 -1.66 2.91 2.20
N MET A 130 -0.80 3.89 1.98
CA MET A 130 0.00 4.56 3.01
C MET A 130 -0.37 6.04 3.08
N PHE A 131 -0.40 6.57 4.30
CA PHE A 131 -0.48 8.01 4.59
C PHE A 131 0.35 8.34 5.82
N GLY A 132 1.06 9.45 5.80
CA GLY A 132 1.86 9.86 6.96
C GLY A 132 2.47 11.24 6.86
N LEU A 133 3.25 11.58 7.90
CA LEU A 133 4.03 12.81 7.94
C LEU A 133 5.15 12.75 6.90
N GLY A 134 5.28 13.80 6.09
CA GLY A 134 6.35 14.00 5.11
C GLY A 134 7.49 14.88 5.61
N GLY A 135 8.35 15.26 4.67
CA GLY A 135 9.50 16.14 4.91
C GLY A 135 10.72 15.43 5.50
N THR A 136 11.72 16.20 5.88
CA THR A 136 13.05 15.71 6.31
C THR A 136 13.04 14.81 7.56
N PHE A 137 11.96 14.81 8.32
CA PHE A 137 11.83 14.00 9.56
C PHE A 137 11.05 12.70 9.36
N THR A 138 10.60 12.42 8.15
CA THR A 138 9.77 11.23 7.85
C THR A 138 10.40 9.94 8.33
N GLU A 139 11.67 9.72 7.98
CA GLU A 139 12.41 8.51 8.36
C GLU A 139 12.65 8.42 9.88
N ALA A 140 12.92 9.55 10.52
CA ALA A 140 13.21 9.58 11.96
C ALA A 140 11.96 9.35 12.82
N LEU A 141 10.80 9.82 12.38
CA LEU A 141 9.55 9.77 13.14
C LEU A 141 8.70 8.54 12.81
N ALA A 142 8.81 8.01 11.59
CA ALA A 142 8.03 6.87 11.07
C ALA A 142 6.54 6.99 11.43
N ASP A 143 5.99 8.22 11.26
CA ASP A 143 4.60 8.52 11.61
C ASP A 143 3.71 8.29 10.38
N VAL A 144 3.40 7.02 10.14
CA VAL A 144 2.64 6.56 8.98
C VAL A 144 1.54 5.59 9.39
N THR A 145 0.47 5.55 8.63
CA THR A 145 -0.63 4.60 8.76
C THR A 145 -0.79 3.81 7.47
N PHE A 146 -1.33 2.60 7.58
CA PHE A 146 -1.49 1.68 6.48
C PHE A 146 -2.88 1.05 6.47
N ARG A 147 -3.44 0.83 5.28
CA ARG A 147 -4.66 0.04 5.06
C ARG A 147 -4.50 -0.83 3.82
N LEU A 148 -5.08 -2.01 3.83
CA LEU A 148 -5.15 -2.86 2.64
C LEU A 148 -6.20 -2.30 1.67
N ALA A 149 -5.87 -2.24 0.38
CA ALA A 149 -6.85 -1.88 -0.63
C ALA A 149 -7.80 -3.08 -0.92
N PRO A 150 -9.09 -2.83 -1.26
CA PRO A 150 -9.73 -1.52 -1.34
C PRO A 150 -10.12 -0.96 0.05
N ILE A 151 -9.93 0.35 0.24
CA ILE A 151 -10.40 1.06 1.42
C ILE A 151 -11.76 1.74 1.16
N ASN A 152 -12.50 2.01 2.22
CA ASN A 152 -13.70 2.84 2.20
C ASN A 152 -13.44 4.23 2.83
N GLU A 153 -14.45 5.10 2.81
CA GLU A 153 -14.31 6.47 3.34
C GLU A 153 -14.01 6.49 4.85
N THR A 154 -14.56 5.55 5.62
CA THR A 154 -14.29 5.42 7.06
C THR A 154 -12.83 5.08 7.30
N ASP A 155 -12.29 4.11 6.56
CA ASP A 155 -10.88 3.74 6.65
C ASP A 155 -9.98 4.94 6.36
N ALA A 156 -10.31 5.72 5.31
CA ALA A 156 -9.53 6.90 4.94
C ALA A 156 -9.58 7.97 6.03
N VAL A 157 -10.73 8.21 6.67
CA VAL A 157 -10.87 9.15 7.79
C VAL A 157 -10.05 8.68 8.99
N GLU A 158 -10.12 7.40 9.34
CA GLU A 158 -9.35 6.81 10.44
C GLU A 158 -7.85 6.95 10.21
N MET A 159 -7.35 6.71 8.98
CA MET A 159 -5.93 6.92 8.66
C MET A 159 -5.46 8.32 8.99
N LEU A 160 -6.27 9.35 8.71
CA LEU A 160 -5.95 10.75 9.05
C LEU A 160 -5.91 11.00 10.56
N ASP A 161 -6.69 10.27 11.34
CA ASP A 161 -6.80 10.43 12.78
C ASP A 161 -5.81 9.56 13.57
N GLU A 162 -5.23 8.55 12.95
CA GLU A 162 -4.26 7.65 13.57
C GLU A 162 -2.83 8.19 13.59
N ILE A 163 -2.43 9.04 12.63
CA ILE A 163 -1.09 9.62 12.64
C ILE A 163 -0.89 10.49 13.89
N ARG A 164 0.30 10.42 14.47
CA ARG A 164 0.66 11.24 15.65
C ARG A 164 0.68 12.73 15.32
N ALA A 165 1.09 13.06 14.11
CA ALA A 165 1.15 14.41 13.58
C ALA A 165 -0.22 15.01 13.17
N LYS A 166 -1.36 14.36 13.49
CA LYS A 166 -2.71 14.84 13.11
C LYS A 166 -3.02 16.27 13.52
N ALA A 167 -2.36 16.81 14.55
CA ALA A 167 -2.48 18.20 14.92
C ALA A 167 -2.08 19.17 13.79
N LEU A 168 -1.22 18.76 12.85
CA LEU A 168 -0.85 19.52 11.66
C LEU A 168 -1.98 19.57 10.62
N LEU A 169 -2.97 18.67 10.70
CA LEU A 169 -4.17 18.71 9.85
C LEU A 169 -5.21 19.72 10.35
N ALA A 170 -5.14 20.17 11.59
CA ALA A 170 -5.99 21.20 12.17
C ALA A 170 -5.49 22.61 11.84
N ASN A 171 -6.16 23.64 12.36
CA ASN A 171 -5.64 25.00 12.33
C ASN A 171 -4.30 25.06 13.06
N PHE A 172 -3.26 25.52 12.39
CA PHE A 172 -1.92 25.50 12.94
C PHE A 172 -1.16 26.77 12.63
N ARG A 173 -0.70 27.49 13.67
CA ARG A 173 0.11 28.71 13.54
C ARG A 173 -0.44 29.75 12.54
N GLY A 174 -1.76 29.99 12.58
CA GLY A 174 -2.42 30.95 11.69
C GLY A 174 -2.74 30.45 10.29
N GLN A 175 -2.44 29.19 9.99
CA GLN A 175 -2.85 28.54 8.75
C GLN A 175 -4.18 27.80 8.94
N SER A 176 -4.99 27.74 7.89
CA SER A 176 -6.27 27.04 7.89
C SER A 176 -6.08 25.53 8.09
N ALA A 177 -7.08 24.86 8.66
CA ALA A 177 -7.11 23.40 8.70
C ALA A 177 -7.01 22.83 7.28
N ALA A 178 -6.41 21.67 7.17
CA ALA A 178 -6.37 20.92 5.92
C ALA A 178 -7.78 20.55 5.45
N ASP A 179 -8.03 20.64 4.16
CA ASP A 179 -9.25 20.12 3.58
C ASP A 179 -9.25 18.58 3.67
N ARG A 180 -9.85 18.05 4.75
CA ARG A 180 -9.95 16.61 5.00
C ARG A 180 -10.69 15.87 3.88
N LYS A 181 -11.62 16.52 3.18
CA LYS A 181 -12.33 15.89 2.05
C LYS A 181 -11.39 15.63 0.89
N LEU A 182 -10.45 16.57 0.62
CA LEU A 182 -9.42 16.37 -0.39
C LEU A 182 -8.44 15.28 0.01
N LEU A 183 -8.05 15.19 1.28
CA LEU A 183 -7.20 14.11 1.79
C LEU A 183 -7.89 12.74 1.65
N VAL A 184 -9.13 12.62 2.10
CA VAL A 184 -9.93 11.39 1.93
C VAL A 184 -10.07 11.02 0.45
N ARG A 185 -10.37 12.00 -0.42
CA ARG A 185 -10.42 11.78 -1.87
C ARG A 185 -9.09 11.27 -2.42
N THR A 186 -7.97 11.80 -1.93
CA THR A 186 -6.62 11.34 -2.32
C THR A 186 -6.42 9.87 -1.97
N LEU A 187 -6.72 9.48 -0.74
CA LEU A 187 -6.57 8.08 -0.29
C LEU A 187 -7.52 7.13 -1.03
N MET A 188 -8.77 7.54 -1.25
CA MET A 188 -9.72 6.77 -2.05
C MET A 188 -9.29 6.66 -3.52
N GLY A 189 -8.71 7.73 -4.08
CA GLY A 189 -8.14 7.73 -5.43
C GLY A 189 -6.99 6.73 -5.56
N LEU A 190 -6.06 6.73 -4.62
CA LEU A 190 -4.97 5.74 -4.55
C LEU A 190 -5.52 4.32 -4.45
N SER A 191 -6.52 4.09 -3.60
CA SER A 191 -7.14 2.78 -3.46
C SER A 191 -7.79 2.29 -4.76
N ARG A 192 -8.43 3.19 -5.51
CA ARG A 192 -9.00 2.85 -6.82
C ARG A 192 -7.91 2.53 -7.83
N ILE A 193 -6.82 3.29 -7.89
CA ILE A 193 -5.68 2.97 -8.78
C ILE A 193 -5.15 1.58 -8.45
N ALA A 194 -4.96 1.24 -7.18
CA ALA A 194 -4.45 -0.05 -6.76
C ALA A 194 -5.31 -1.24 -7.23
N VAL A 195 -6.62 -1.05 -7.31
CA VAL A 195 -7.58 -2.10 -7.73
C VAL A 195 -7.74 -2.13 -9.26
N GLU A 196 -7.88 -0.95 -9.90
CA GLU A 196 -8.16 -0.84 -11.33
C GLU A 196 -6.88 -1.08 -12.18
N HIS A 197 -5.69 -0.77 -11.63
CA HIS A 197 -4.40 -0.92 -12.32
C HIS A 197 -3.41 -1.74 -11.49
N PRO A 198 -3.63 -3.05 -11.33
CA PRO A 198 -2.79 -3.92 -10.48
C PRO A 198 -1.35 -4.08 -10.98
N ASP A 199 -1.05 -3.64 -12.18
CA ASP A 199 0.28 -3.57 -12.78
C ASP A 199 1.12 -2.38 -12.29
N ILE A 200 0.53 -1.44 -11.56
CA ILE A 200 1.24 -0.40 -10.82
C ILE A 200 1.59 -0.97 -9.45
N ALA A 201 2.88 -1.21 -9.23
CA ALA A 201 3.37 -1.79 -7.98
C ALA A 201 3.51 -0.78 -6.87
N GLU A 202 3.82 0.46 -7.22
CA GLU A 202 4.12 1.52 -6.26
C GLU A 202 3.66 2.87 -6.80
N ILE A 203 3.11 3.68 -5.92
CA ILE A 203 2.93 5.12 -6.13
C ILE A 203 3.47 5.82 -4.88
N ASP A 204 4.36 6.80 -5.10
CA ASP A 204 4.82 7.71 -4.07
C ASP A 204 4.40 9.14 -4.41
N ILE A 205 3.66 9.77 -3.51
CA ILE A 205 3.32 11.20 -3.53
C ILE A 205 4.12 11.85 -2.40
N ASN A 206 5.22 12.51 -2.75
CA ASN A 206 6.14 13.09 -1.80
C ASN A 206 6.83 14.36 -2.35
N PRO A 207 6.40 15.57 -1.91
CA PRO A 207 5.41 15.79 -0.86
C PRO A 207 3.96 15.91 -1.36
N LEU A 208 3.03 15.51 -0.49
CA LEU A 208 1.64 15.97 -0.51
C LEU A 208 1.54 17.20 0.39
N LEU A 209 1.52 18.38 -0.21
CA LEU A 209 1.53 19.65 0.52
C LEU A 209 0.14 20.08 0.98
N ILE A 210 0.09 20.64 2.19
CA ILE A 210 -1.04 21.41 2.67
C ILE A 210 -0.63 22.89 2.70
N THR A 211 -1.32 23.68 1.90
CA THR A 211 -1.07 25.12 1.76
C THR A 211 -1.63 25.90 2.96
N SER A 212 -1.29 27.19 3.05
CA SER A 212 -1.73 28.04 4.18
C SER A 212 -3.25 28.23 4.25
N ASP A 213 -3.95 28.13 3.12
CA ASP A 213 -5.42 28.18 3.03
C ASP A 213 -6.09 26.81 3.30
N GLY A 214 -5.31 25.76 3.52
CA GLY A 214 -5.79 24.41 3.81
C GLY A 214 -5.96 23.52 2.58
N SER A 215 -5.71 24.01 1.38
CA SER A 215 -5.77 23.21 0.17
C SER A 215 -4.70 22.11 0.17
N VAL A 216 -4.99 20.98 -0.49
CA VAL A 216 -4.11 19.82 -0.60
C VAL A 216 -3.62 19.71 -2.03
N CYS A 217 -2.32 19.46 -2.22
CA CYS A 217 -1.72 19.40 -3.54
C CYS A 217 -0.54 18.42 -3.58
N ALA A 218 -0.60 17.43 -4.47
CA ALA A 218 0.54 16.59 -4.81
C ALA A 218 1.52 17.40 -5.68
N VAL A 219 2.70 17.66 -5.16
CA VAL A 219 3.73 18.50 -5.82
C VAL A 219 4.72 17.65 -6.59
N ASP A 220 4.96 16.43 -6.12
CA ASP A 220 5.75 15.41 -6.80
C ASP A 220 5.05 14.07 -6.74
N ALA A 221 5.24 13.26 -7.76
CA ALA A 221 4.67 11.92 -7.84
C ALA A 221 5.52 11.00 -8.71
N LEU A 222 5.62 9.76 -8.25
CA LEU A 222 6.23 8.66 -8.97
C LEU A 222 5.28 7.48 -8.99
N ALA A 223 5.06 6.88 -10.16
CA ALA A 223 4.34 5.62 -10.30
C ALA A 223 5.26 4.58 -10.97
N VAL A 224 5.46 3.45 -10.33
CA VAL A 224 6.37 2.38 -10.75
C VAL A 224 5.56 1.17 -11.20
N PHE A 225 5.88 0.66 -12.38
CA PHE A 225 5.35 -0.60 -12.85
C PHE A 225 6.02 -1.76 -12.12
N GLY A 226 5.23 -2.78 -11.81
CA GLY A 226 5.73 -4.02 -11.25
C GLY A 226 5.14 -5.22 -11.99
N ASN A 227 5.63 -6.37 -11.67
CA ASN A 227 4.90 -7.58 -11.97
C ASN A 227 3.67 -7.53 -11.07
N GLY A 228 2.55 -7.09 -11.63
CA GLY A 228 1.29 -6.96 -10.90
C GLY A 228 1.14 -8.16 -9.99
N ALA A 229 0.65 -7.96 -8.78
CA ALA A 229 0.32 -9.08 -7.93
C ALA A 229 -0.45 -10.04 -8.84
N SER A 230 0.19 -11.17 -9.16
CA SER A 230 -0.44 -12.22 -9.94
C SER A 230 -1.85 -12.30 -9.39
N ALA A 231 -2.86 -12.16 -10.25
CA ALA A 231 -4.24 -12.27 -9.81
C ALA A 231 -4.26 -13.50 -8.92
N LYS A 232 -4.14 -13.29 -7.60
CA LYS A 232 -4.21 -14.38 -6.64
C LYS A 232 -5.52 -15.00 -7.02
N ASP A 233 -5.52 -16.25 -7.37
CA ASP A 233 -6.73 -17.00 -7.67
C ASP A 233 -7.85 -16.42 -6.82
N VAL A 234 -8.87 -15.85 -7.46
CA VAL A 234 -9.96 -15.18 -6.75
C VAL A 234 -10.49 -16.26 -5.81
N ILE A 235 -10.06 -16.18 -4.55
CA ILE A 235 -10.55 -17.14 -3.54
C ILE A 235 -12.04 -16.86 -3.49
N PRO A 236 -12.87 -17.83 -3.89
CA PRO A 236 -14.32 -17.60 -3.88
C PRO A 236 -14.72 -17.17 -2.48
N PRO A 237 -15.66 -16.23 -2.33
CA PRO A 237 -16.09 -15.75 -1.03
C PRO A 237 -16.47 -16.96 -0.15
N VAL A 238 -15.84 -17.04 1.02
CA VAL A 238 -16.11 -18.11 1.99
C VAL A 238 -17.56 -17.93 2.46
N ASP A 239 -18.35 -19.00 2.38
CA ASP A 239 -19.69 -19.01 2.95
C ASP A 239 -19.60 -18.71 4.46
N PRO A 240 -20.19 -17.61 4.96
CA PRO A 240 -20.17 -17.27 6.39
C PRO A 240 -20.67 -18.38 7.29
N ALA A 241 -21.57 -19.23 6.80
CA ALA A 241 -22.07 -20.39 7.54
C ALA A 241 -20.97 -21.40 7.87
N LEU A 242 -19.95 -21.53 7.00
CA LEU A 242 -18.79 -22.39 7.25
C LEU A 242 -17.92 -21.87 8.39
N LEU A 243 -17.87 -20.55 8.62
CA LEU A 243 -17.13 -19.96 9.73
C LEU A 243 -17.75 -20.35 11.09
N GLY A 244 -19.06 -20.67 11.10
CA GLY A 244 -19.74 -21.14 12.30
C GLY A 244 -19.11 -22.38 12.92
N TYR A 245 -18.49 -23.25 12.11
CA TYR A 245 -17.80 -24.44 12.61
C TYR A 245 -16.55 -24.14 13.45
N PHE A 246 -15.92 -23.00 13.27
CA PHE A 246 -14.82 -22.57 14.14
C PHE A 246 -15.28 -22.18 15.54
N PHE A 247 -16.46 -21.59 15.66
CA PHE A 247 -16.98 -21.06 16.92
C PHE A 247 -17.91 -22.05 17.65
N HIS A 248 -18.57 -22.92 16.89
CA HIS A 248 -19.56 -23.86 17.41
C HIS A 248 -19.38 -25.27 16.81
N PRO A 249 -18.16 -25.85 16.84
CA PRO A 249 -17.95 -27.20 16.32
C PRO A 249 -18.72 -28.21 17.17
N LYS A 250 -19.28 -29.22 16.53
CA LYS A 250 -19.90 -30.36 17.23
C LYS A 250 -18.93 -31.53 17.33
N PRO A 251 -18.35 -32.06 16.24
CA PRO A 251 -17.23 -32.99 16.31
C PRO A 251 -15.89 -32.26 16.20
N ILE A 252 -14.98 -32.53 17.14
CA ILE A 252 -13.60 -32.00 17.11
C ILE A 252 -12.61 -33.14 17.01
N ALA A 253 -11.64 -33.05 16.10
CA ALA A 253 -10.51 -33.98 16.04
C ALA A 253 -9.22 -33.33 16.53
N PHE A 254 -8.52 -33.95 17.48
CA PHE A 254 -7.18 -33.56 17.93
C PHE A 254 -6.13 -34.42 17.25
N VAL A 255 -5.43 -33.87 16.26
CA VAL A 255 -4.41 -34.58 15.50
C VAL A 255 -3.03 -34.34 16.12
N GLY A 256 -2.38 -35.41 16.53
CA GLY A 256 -1.16 -35.38 17.34
C GLY A 256 -1.46 -35.56 18.84
N ALA A 257 -2.62 -36.14 19.18
CA ALA A 257 -2.99 -36.44 20.55
C ALA A 257 -1.90 -37.27 21.25
N SER A 258 -1.62 -36.99 22.52
CA SER A 258 -0.54 -37.62 23.27
C SER A 258 -0.97 -37.97 24.69
N ALA A 259 -0.57 -39.14 25.18
CA ALA A 259 -0.72 -39.51 26.59
C ALA A 259 0.31 -38.82 27.48
N GLN A 260 1.33 -38.17 26.92
CA GLN A 260 2.40 -37.52 27.68
C GLN A 260 1.96 -36.18 28.21
N ILE A 261 1.91 -36.05 29.54
CA ILE A 261 1.60 -34.79 30.25
C ILE A 261 2.59 -33.70 29.84
N GLY A 262 2.12 -32.47 29.71
CA GLY A 262 2.92 -31.31 29.33
C GLY A 262 3.04 -31.05 27.80
N LYS A 263 2.64 -31.97 26.96
CA LYS A 263 2.55 -31.74 25.51
C LYS A 263 1.22 -31.11 25.12
N TRP A 264 1.22 -30.25 24.12
CA TRP A 264 0.01 -29.63 23.57
C TRP A 264 -1.02 -30.70 23.14
N GLY A 265 -0.55 -31.81 22.55
CA GLY A 265 -1.41 -32.94 22.19
C GLY A 265 -2.05 -33.66 23.38
N HIS A 266 -1.60 -33.39 24.62
CA HIS A 266 -2.25 -33.85 25.86
C HIS A 266 -3.13 -32.75 26.46
N ILE A 267 -2.59 -31.54 26.57
CA ILE A 267 -3.23 -30.43 27.30
C ILE A 267 -4.55 -30.03 26.61
N LEU A 268 -4.55 -29.85 25.28
CA LEU A 268 -5.73 -29.35 24.58
C LEU A 268 -6.92 -30.33 24.65
N PRO A 269 -6.80 -31.63 24.31
CA PRO A 269 -7.93 -32.53 24.42
C PRO A 269 -8.39 -32.72 25.86
N ILE A 270 -7.48 -32.78 26.85
CA ILE A 270 -7.87 -32.93 28.26
C ILE A 270 -8.64 -31.70 28.72
N ASN A 271 -8.19 -30.49 28.41
CA ASN A 271 -8.91 -29.27 28.74
C ASN A 271 -10.29 -29.20 28.08
N THR A 272 -10.41 -29.65 26.84
CA THR A 272 -11.70 -29.71 26.13
C THR A 272 -12.66 -30.68 26.82
N ILE A 273 -12.18 -31.86 27.18
CA ILE A 273 -12.97 -32.86 27.90
C ILE A 273 -13.38 -32.35 29.29
N SER A 274 -12.41 -31.86 30.07
CA SER A 274 -12.64 -31.34 31.44
C SER A 274 -13.50 -30.08 31.45
N GLY A 275 -13.43 -29.25 30.37
CA GLY A 275 -14.28 -28.08 30.18
C GLY A 275 -15.74 -28.42 29.85
N GLY A 276 -16.08 -29.70 29.74
CA GLY A 276 -17.45 -30.15 29.52
C GLY A 276 -17.97 -29.92 28.10
N PHE A 277 -17.09 -29.97 27.12
CA PHE A 277 -17.50 -29.95 25.70
C PHE A 277 -18.56 -31.02 25.42
N LYS A 278 -19.64 -30.66 24.75
CA LYS A 278 -20.81 -31.53 24.56
C LYS A 278 -20.82 -32.28 23.22
N GLY A 279 -19.86 -31.98 22.35
CA GLY A 279 -19.70 -32.63 21.05
C GLY A 279 -18.84 -33.89 21.13
N GLU A 280 -18.67 -34.55 20.01
CA GLU A 280 -17.77 -35.69 19.89
C GLU A 280 -16.31 -35.26 19.82
N ILE A 281 -15.44 -36.02 20.50
CA ILE A 281 -14.00 -35.79 20.52
C ILE A 281 -13.29 -36.97 19.92
N PHE A 282 -12.56 -36.73 18.84
CA PHE A 282 -11.73 -37.76 18.17
C PHE A 282 -10.26 -37.46 18.41
N LEU A 283 -9.53 -38.42 18.94
CA LEU A 283 -8.10 -38.34 19.16
C LEU A 283 -7.37 -39.09 18.06
N VAL A 284 -6.36 -38.49 17.44
CA VAL A 284 -5.60 -39.05 16.35
C VAL A 284 -4.11 -39.06 16.66
N ASN A 285 -3.51 -40.27 16.61
CA ASN A 285 -2.05 -40.45 16.70
C ASN A 285 -1.67 -41.76 16.05
N PRO A 286 -0.60 -41.86 15.22
CA PRO A 286 -0.18 -43.11 14.54
C PRO A 286 0.05 -44.28 15.51
N LYS A 287 0.33 -44.03 16.78
CA LYS A 287 0.51 -45.08 17.80
C LYS A 287 -0.80 -45.76 18.22
N GLY A 288 -1.95 -45.11 17.97
CA GLY A 288 -3.23 -45.62 18.46
C GLY A 288 -3.32 -45.67 19.98
N GLY A 289 -4.21 -46.50 20.50
CA GLY A 289 -4.39 -46.74 21.93
C GLY A 289 -5.58 -46.00 22.57
N THR A 290 -5.43 -45.57 23.83
CA THR A 290 -6.46 -44.86 24.59
C THR A 290 -5.84 -43.72 25.39
N ILE A 291 -6.48 -42.56 25.36
CA ILE A 291 -6.08 -41.37 26.18
C ILE A 291 -7.33 -40.87 26.89
N ALA A 292 -7.26 -40.73 28.23
CA ALA A 292 -8.37 -40.27 29.06
C ALA A 292 -9.71 -41.04 28.79
N GLY A 293 -9.65 -42.33 28.54
CA GLY A 293 -10.82 -43.15 28.23
C GLY A 293 -11.32 -43.06 26.78
N HIS A 294 -10.75 -42.18 25.96
CA HIS A 294 -11.12 -42.02 24.54
C HIS A 294 -10.22 -42.85 23.64
N LYS A 295 -10.81 -43.49 22.62
CA LYS A 295 -10.09 -44.23 21.57
C LYS A 295 -9.20 -43.27 20.78
N VAL A 296 -7.97 -43.69 20.50
CA VAL A 296 -7.04 -42.95 19.61
C VAL A 296 -7.02 -43.64 18.26
N TYR A 297 -7.46 -42.94 17.22
CA TYR A 297 -7.41 -43.37 15.83
C TYR A 297 -6.00 -43.22 15.28
N ARG A 298 -5.55 -44.11 14.41
CA ARG A 298 -4.19 -44.06 13.84
C ARG A 298 -4.05 -43.05 12.74
N SER A 299 -5.13 -42.70 12.05
CA SER A 299 -5.19 -41.70 11.00
C SER A 299 -6.52 -40.95 11.02
N VAL A 300 -6.58 -39.81 10.40
CA VAL A 300 -7.82 -39.01 10.23
C VAL A 300 -8.86 -39.81 9.43
N ALA A 301 -8.41 -40.62 8.47
CA ALA A 301 -9.28 -41.44 7.63
C ALA A 301 -10.01 -42.56 8.40
N GLU A 302 -9.57 -42.90 9.61
CA GLU A 302 -10.24 -43.90 10.47
C GLU A 302 -11.37 -43.33 11.33
N ILE A 303 -11.53 -41.98 11.34
CA ILE A 303 -12.59 -41.33 12.12
C ILE A 303 -13.94 -41.64 11.48
N PRO A 304 -14.91 -42.16 12.27
CA PRO A 304 -16.25 -42.40 11.75
C PRO A 304 -17.02 -41.06 11.65
N GLY A 305 -17.39 -40.66 10.46
CA GLY A 305 -18.24 -39.48 10.23
C GLY A 305 -17.48 -38.20 9.98
N ARG A 306 -18.21 -37.09 10.00
CA ARG A 306 -17.70 -35.76 9.70
C ARG A 306 -17.00 -35.14 10.92
N VAL A 307 -15.98 -34.31 10.67
CA VAL A 307 -15.30 -33.49 11.68
C VAL A 307 -15.50 -32.03 11.28
N ASP A 308 -15.99 -31.21 12.22
CA ASP A 308 -16.20 -29.77 11.98
C ASP A 308 -14.90 -28.97 12.20
N LEU A 309 -14.10 -29.38 13.20
CA LEU A 309 -12.85 -28.69 13.55
C LEU A 309 -11.73 -29.71 13.79
N ALA A 310 -10.61 -29.52 13.12
CA ALA A 310 -9.38 -30.26 13.37
C ALA A 310 -8.34 -29.37 14.05
N VAL A 311 -7.91 -29.78 15.27
CA VAL A 311 -6.87 -29.12 16.04
C VAL A 311 -5.56 -29.88 15.87
N MET A 312 -4.59 -29.28 15.18
CA MET A 312 -3.32 -29.93 14.86
C MET A 312 -2.24 -29.55 15.86
N THR A 313 -1.69 -30.55 16.55
CA THR A 313 -0.61 -30.43 17.54
C THR A 313 0.67 -31.17 17.12
N ILE A 314 0.88 -31.27 15.82
CA ILE A 314 2.06 -31.86 15.20
C ILE A 314 3.00 -30.78 14.68
N PRO A 315 4.29 -31.08 14.43
CA PRO A 315 5.21 -30.15 13.82
C PRO A 315 4.71 -29.60 12.47
N ALA A 316 4.91 -28.33 12.19
CA ALA A 316 4.38 -27.63 11.02
C ALA A 316 4.69 -28.34 9.69
N LYS A 317 5.89 -28.92 9.54
CA LYS A 317 6.28 -29.71 8.34
C LYS A 317 5.36 -30.90 8.07
N GLY A 318 4.72 -31.45 9.09
CA GLY A 318 3.79 -32.58 8.95
C GLY A 318 2.37 -32.16 8.58
N VAL A 319 1.99 -30.90 8.81
CA VAL A 319 0.62 -30.40 8.57
C VAL A 319 0.26 -30.48 7.09
N ILE A 320 1.15 -30.03 6.20
CA ILE A 320 0.92 -29.99 4.74
C ILE A 320 0.54 -31.37 4.21
N ASN A 321 1.19 -32.43 4.71
CA ASN A 321 0.94 -33.80 4.27
C ASN A 321 -0.40 -34.37 4.77
N LEU A 322 -0.99 -33.74 5.79
CA LEU A 322 -2.29 -34.16 6.35
C LEU A 322 -3.49 -33.45 5.69
N ILE A 323 -3.29 -32.23 5.17
CA ILE A 323 -4.37 -31.44 4.56
C ILE A 323 -5.20 -32.25 3.54
N PRO A 324 -4.60 -33.06 2.64
CA PRO A 324 -5.39 -33.84 1.69
C PRO A 324 -6.32 -34.90 2.32
N GLN A 325 -6.12 -35.25 3.60
CA GLN A 325 -6.98 -36.19 4.32
C GLN A 325 -8.25 -35.53 4.89
N PHE A 326 -8.28 -34.21 4.92
CA PHE A 326 -9.46 -33.43 5.32
C PHE A 326 -10.21 -33.02 4.03
N LYS A 327 -11.20 -33.81 3.62
CA LYS A 327 -12.05 -33.58 2.45
C LYS A 327 -13.48 -33.24 2.86
#